data_c54760519195cc7f1fd49e97bd5b26b4
#
_entry.id   c54760519195cc7f1fd49e97bd5b26b4
#
_cell.length_a   1.000
_cell.length_b   1.000
_cell.length_c   1.000
_cell.angle_alpha   90.00
_cell.angle_beta   90.00
_cell.angle_gamma   90.00
#
_symmetry.space_group_name_H-M   'P 1'
#
loop_
_entity.id
_entity.type
_entity.pdbx_description
1 polymer ?
#
loop_
_entity_poly.entity_id
_entity_poly.type
_entity_poly.pdbx_seq_one_letter_code
_entity_poly.pdbx_strand_id
1 'polypeptide(L)'
;MAKNNHQNIELDNIFSEQFASAEESLDGKLDTYKTIAAVYARMESCISVLSDLKERKSYIFYGALGQDLGIADEGSTHELDTIWEDEVLCRISSDELQRKQEEEMKFFSFVKKKTDEADRYYMVSSLTMRTRSGELRPVIHKIFYFHYGKTIRYALCLYIAASSALSESRIVNSRTGEETALCKIDSSDMLSTR
;
A
#
# COMPACT_ATOMS: atom_id res chain seq x y z
N MET A 1 -18.13 -12.21 1.77
CA MET A 1 -16.94 -12.62 2.55
C MET A 1 -16.00 -13.61 1.84
N ALA A 2 -16.44 -14.57 1.01
CA ALA A 2 -15.54 -15.58 0.42
C ALA A 2 -14.61 -15.11 -0.72
N LYS A 3 -14.96 -14.09 -1.49
CA LYS A 3 -14.13 -13.62 -2.63
C LYS A 3 -12.89 -12.81 -2.22
N ASN A 4 -12.97 -12.02 -1.14
CA ASN A 4 -11.81 -11.24 -0.65
C ASN A 4 -10.67 -12.14 -0.15
N ASN A 5 -11.00 -13.33 0.36
CA ASN A 5 -10.01 -14.25 0.88
C ASN A 5 -9.10 -14.84 -0.22
N HIS A 6 -9.60 -14.99 -1.46
CA HIS A 6 -8.81 -15.57 -2.55
C HIS A 6 -7.73 -14.61 -3.09
N GLN A 7 -8.04 -13.32 -3.22
CA GLN A 7 -7.06 -12.33 -3.74
C GLN A 7 -5.99 -12.01 -2.71
N ASN A 8 -6.33 -11.95 -1.43
CA ASN A 8 -5.34 -11.83 -0.36
C ASN A 8 -4.38 -13.02 -0.34
N ILE A 9 -4.87 -14.24 -0.60
CA ILE A 9 -4.05 -15.46 -0.68
C ILE A 9 -3.08 -15.38 -1.86
N GLU A 10 -3.50 -14.84 -3.01
CA GLU A 10 -2.65 -14.72 -4.19
C GLU A 10 -1.52 -13.71 -3.98
N LEU A 11 -1.81 -12.54 -3.43
CA LEU A 11 -0.78 -11.54 -3.04
C LEU A 11 0.15 -12.09 -1.96
N ASP A 12 -0.39 -12.77 -0.96
CA ASP A 12 0.39 -13.43 0.09
C ASP A 12 1.38 -14.46 -0.45
N ASN A 13 0.96 -15.25 -1.43
CA ASN A 13 1.82 -16.23 -2.08
C ASN A 13 2.94 -15.55 -2.87
N ILE A 14 2.61 -14.50 -3.65
CA ILE A 14 3.59 -13.73 -4.41
C ILE A 14 4.64 -13.07 -3.50
N PHE A 15 4.22 -12.53 -2.36
CA PHE A 15 5.13 -11.97 -1.38
C PHE A 15 6.02 -13.03 -0.72
N SER A 16 5.45 -14.19 -0.38
CA SER A 16 6.18 -15.28 0.28
C SER A 16 7.24 -15.91 -0.63
N GLU A 17 6.95 -16.12 -1.91
CA GLU A 17 7.87 -16.72 -2.87
C GLU A 17 9.17 -15.94 -3.04
N GLN A 18 9.14 -14.60 -2.96
CA GLN A 18 10.34 -13.77 -3.12
C GLN A 18 11.33 -13.90 -1.96
N PHE A 19 10.89 -14.36 -0.77
CA PHE A 19 11.75 -14.49 0.42
C PHE A 19 12.33 -15.89 0.63
N ALA A 20 11.99 -16.87 -0.19
CA ALA A 20 12.48 -18.24 -0.06
C ALA A 20 14.02 -18.36 -0.17
N SER A 21 14.72 -17.34 -0.69
CA SER A 21 16.17 -17.35 -0.94
C SER A 21 16.96 -16.22 -0.27
N ALA A 22 16.36 -15.41 0.59
CA ALA A 22 17.01 -14.20 1.13
C ALA A 22 17.38 -14.36 2.62
N GLU A 23 18.65 -14.61 2.90
CA GLU A 23 19.25 -14.44 4.23
C GLU A 23 19.97 -13.09 4.29
N GLU A 24 19.39 -12.07 4.95
CA GLU A 24 20.11 -10.84 5.29
C GLU A 24 19.61 -10.22 6.59
N SER A 25 20.53 -9.75 7.42
CA SER A 25 20.29 -9.04 8.69
C SER A 25 19.82 -7.60 8.44
N LEU A 26 18.79 -7.16 9.15
CA LEU A 26 17.96 -5.99 8.80
C LEU A 26 17.84 -4.92 9.88
N ASP A 27 18.67 -4.95 10.90
CA ASP A 27 18.61 -3.99 12.01
C ASP A 27 18.92 -2.56 11.52
N GLY A 28 17.99 -1.64 11.68
CA GLY A 28 18.13 -0.21 11.44
C GLY A 28 17.27 0.40 10.32
N LYS A 29 16.97 -0.32 9.23
CA LYS A 29 16.10 0.24 8.17
C LYS A 29 14.62 0.30 8.56
N LEU A 30 14.13 -0.69 9.31
CA LEU A 30 12.75 -0.72 9.77
C LEU A 30 12.40 0.53 10.59
N ASP A 31 13.23 0.92 11.53
CA ASP A 31 13.00 2.10 12.37
C ASP A 31 13.02 3.39 11.56
N THR A 32 13.88 3.45 10.54
CA THR A 32 13.90 4.57 9.59
C THR A 32 12.57 4.67 8.84
N TYR A 33 12.06 3.55 8.30
CA TYR A 33 10.79 3.54 7.57
C TYR A 33 9.58 3.78 8.50
N LYS A 34 9.60 3.28 9.74
CA LYS A 34 8.59 3.64 10.76
C LYS A 34 8.57 5.14 11.02
N THR A 35 9.75 5.75 11.15
CA THR A 35 9.86 7.21 11.33
C THR A 35 9.29 7.97 10.13
N ILE A 36 9.61 7.54 8.90
CA ILE A 36 9.06 8.13 7.68
C ILE A 36 7.54 8.00 7.65
N ALA A 37 7.00 6.82 7.96
CA ALA A 37 5.56 6.57 7.99
C ALA A 37 4.85 7.47 9.03
N ALA A 38 5.41 7.60 10.23
CA ALA A 38 4.88 8.47 11.27
C ALA A 38 4.90 9.96 10.87
N VAL A 39 5.96 10.40 10.18
CA VAL A 39 6.07 11.76 9.66
C VAL A 39 5.00 12.03 8.61
N TYR A 40 4.79 11.10 7.65
CA TYR A 40 3.72 11.23 6.67
C TYR A 40 2.33 11.32 7.31
N ALA A 41 2.03 10.44 8.27
CA ALA A 41 0.75 10.45 8.98
C ALA A 41 0.47 11.83 9.59
N ARG A 42 1.49 12.43 10.21
CA ARG A 42 1.39 13.74 10.86
C ARG A 42 1.30 14.90 9.86
N MET A 43 2.17 14.92 8.84
CA MET A 43 2.26 16.06 7.91
C MET A 43 1.06 16.13 6.94
N GLU A 44 0.61 14.97 6.46
CA GLU A 44 -0.51 14.85 5.52
C GLU A 44 -1.85 14.60 6.24
N SER A 45 -1.85 14.55 7.59
CA SER A 45 -3.03 14.22 8.41
C SER A 45 -3.70 12.90 7.96
N CYS A 46 -2.91 11.97 7.44
CA CYS A 46 -3.33 10.75 6.76
C CYS A 46 -3.24 9.51 7.66
N ILE A 47 -3.73 8.36 7.16
CA ILE A 47 -3.37 7.06 7.70
C ILE A 47 -2.16 6.57 6.90
N SER A 48 -1.08 6.20 7.59
CA SER A 48 0.13 5.66 7.00
C SER A 48 0.36 4.25 7.50
N VAL A 49 0.50 3.29 6.61
CA VAL A 49 0.68 1.87 6.90
C VAL A 49 2.01 1.41 6.33
N LEU A 50 2.94 1.04 7.20
CA LEU A 50 4.19 0.39 6.80
C LEU A 50 4.07 -1.10 7.02
N SER A 51 4.16 -1.90 5.96
CA SER A 51 4.15 -3.36 6.01
C SER A 51 5.54 -3.92 5.79
N ASP A 52 6.00 -4.78 6.69
CA ASP A 52 7.15 -5.66 6.51
C ASP A 52 6.64 -6.96 5.89
N LEU A 53 6.88 -7.12 4.60
CA LEU A 53 6.35 -8.25 3.82
C LEU A 53 6.99 -9.58 4.22
N LYS A 54 8.24 -9.57 4.71
CA LYS A 54 8.95 -10.79 5.14
C LYS A 54 8.47 -11.24 6.51
N GLU A 55 8.41 -10.33 7.50
CA GLU A 55 7.97 -10.64 8.85
C GLU A 55 6.44 -10.73 8.96
N ARG A 56 5.71 -10.35 7.87
CA ARG A 56 4.24 -10.34 7.81
C ARG A 56 3.62 -9.49 8.92
N LYS A 57 4.20 -8.32 9.15
CA LYS A 57 3.76 -7.35 10.15
C LYS A 57 3.44 -6.01 9.51
N SER A 58 2.51 -5.28 10.10
CA SER A 58 2.22 -3.89 9.72
C SER A 58 2.26 -2.96 10.92
N TYR A 59 2.67 -1.73 10.64
CA TYR A 59 2.74 -0.63 11.59
C TYR A 59 1.88 0.50 11.04
N ILE A 60 0.80 0.83 11.74
CA ILE A 60 -0.16 1.86 11.32
C ILE A 60 0.04 3.10 12.16
N PHE A 61 0.15 4.23 11.52
CA PHE A 61 0.27 5.55 12.14
C PHE A 61 -0.94 6.38 11.72
N TYR A 62 -1.69 6.89 12.69
CA TYR A 62 -2.93 7.61 12.45
C TYR A 62 -2.76 9.12 12.55
N GLY A 63 -3.00 9.82 11.43
CA GLY A 63 -3.29 11.25 11.45
C GLY A 63 -4.79 11.50 11.65
N ALA A 64 -5.24 12.72 11.41
CA ALA A 64 -6.63 13.15 11.62
C ALA A 64 -7.65 12.29 10.82
N LEU A 65 -7.27 11.75 9.65
CA LEU A 65 -8.16 10.89 8.87
C LEU A 65 -8.58 9.63 9.67
N GLY A 66 -7.70 9.06 10.51
CA GLY A 66 -8.04 7.91 11.36
C GLY A 66 -9.18 8.22 12.32
N GLN A 67 -9.16 9.40 12.92
CA GLN A 67 -10.21 9.89 13.81
C GLN A 67 -11.52 10.18 13.06
N ASP A 68 -11.44 10.81 11.88
CA ASP A 68 -12.60 11.09 11.03
C ASP A 68 -13.33 9.82 10.58
N LEU A 69 -12.56 8.77 10.26
CA LEU A 69 -13.11 7.46 9.92
C LEU A 69 -13.61 6.69 11.15
N GLY A 70 -13.30 7.16 12.36
CA GLY A 70 -13.67 6.49 13.61
C GLY A 70 -12.95 5.14 13.81
N ILE A 71 -11.68 5.08 13.39
CA ILE A 71 -10.81 3.89 13.53
C ILE A 71 -9.97 4.05 14.80
N ALA A 72 -9.23 5.15 14.91
CA ALA A 72 -8.30 5.40 16.01
C ALA A 72 -8.11 6.91 16.23
N ASP A 73 -7.62 7.31 17.40
CA ASP A 73 -7.34 8.69 17.70
C ASP A 73 -6.11 9.19 16.92
N GLU A 74 -6.11 10.48 16.57
CA GLU A 74 -4.97 11.12 15.94
C GLU A 74 -3.71 10.95 16.78
N GLY A 75 -2.59 10.62 16.13
CA GLY A 75 -1.30 10.38 16.77
C GLY A 75 -1.12 8.98 17.36
N SER A 76 -2.14 8.13 17.34
CA SER A 76 -2.02 6.73 17.79
C SER A 76 -1.25 5.88 16.77
N THR A 77 -0.73 4.75 17.26
CA THR A 77 0.02 3.78 16.45
C THR A 77 -0.42 2.38 16.81
N HIS A 78 -0.68 1.54 15.80
CA HIS A 78 -1.00 0.13 15.99
C HIS A 78 0.05 -0.76 15.31
N GLU A 79 0.38 -1.88 15.93
CA GLU A 79 1.17 -2.96 15.33
C GLU A 79 0.26 -4.17 15.10
N LEU A 80 0.34 -4.76 13.89
CA LEU A 80 -0.45 -5.92 13.49
C LEU A 80 0.47 -7.07 13.11
N ASP A 81 0.14 -8.28 13.52
CA ASP A 81 0.78 -9.53 13.09
C ASP A 81 0.22 -10.03 11.73
N THR A 82 -0.01 -9.09 10.82
CA THR A 82 -0.47 -9.31 9.45
C THR A 82 -0.06 -8.14 8.58
N ILE A 83 0.04 -8.37 7.28
CA ILE A 83 0.26 -7.29 6.29
C ILE A 83 -1.06 -6.65 5.81
N TRP A 84 -2.18 -7.09 6.35
CA TRP A 84 -3.52 -6.60 6.00
C TRP A 84 -4.06 -5.73 7.14
N GLU A 85 -4.30 -4.48 6.84
CA GLU A 85 -4.85 -3.47 7.74
C GLU A 85 -6.39 -3.51 7.76
N ASP A 86 -6.97 -4.63 8.17
CA ASP A 86 -8.43 -4.86 8.13
C ASP A 86 -9.24 -3.75 8.81
N GLU A 87 -8.71 -3.13 9.86
CA GLU A 87 -9.35 -2.00 10.55
C GLU A 87 -9.49 -0.74 9.67
N VAL A 88 -8.62 -0.58 8.68
CA VAL A 88 -8.68 0.47 7.66
C VAL A 88 -9.53 0.00 6.47
N LEU A 89 -9.27 -1.22 5.99
CA LEU A 89 -9.93 -1.79 4.82
C LEU A 89 -11.44 -1.99 5.00
N CYS A 90 -11.92 -2.21 6.22
CA CYS A 90 -13.37 -2.33 6.51
C CYS A 90 -14.16 -1.02 6.23
N ARG A 91 -13.47 0.10 6.02
CA ARG A 91 -14.09 1.38 5.63
C ARG A 91 -14.30 1.53 4.13
N ILE A 92 -13.81 0.60 3.33
CA ILE A 92 -13.89 0.55 1.87
C ILE A 92 -14.98 -0.43 1.46
N SER A 93 -15.72 -0.16 0.39
CA SER A 93 -16.69 -1.12 -0.15
C SER A 93 -15.98 -2.35 -0.73
N SER A 94 -16.67 -3.50 -0.81
CA SER A 94 -16.09 -4.74 -1.35
C SER A 94 -15.60 -4.59 -2.79
N ASP A 95 -16.34 -3.85 -3.62
CA ASP A 95 -16.00 -3.68 -5.03
C ASP A 95 -14.77 -2.77 -5.21
N GLU A 96 -14.67 -1.69 -4.42
CA GLU A 96 -13.49 -0.84 -4.42
C GLU A 96 -12.27 -1.53 -3.82
N LEU A 97 -12.46 -2.36 -2.79
CA LEU A 97 -11.40 -3.15 -2.19
C LEU A 97 -10.84 -4.17 -3.20
N GLN A 98 -11.71 -4.85 -3.95
CA GLN A 98 -11.28 -5.74 -5.04
C GLN A 98 -10.46 -4.98 -6.09
N ARG A 99 -10.95 -3.83 -6.54
CA ARG A 99 -10.22 -2.98 -7.50
C ARG A 99 -8.85 -2.54 -6.95
N LYS A 100 -8.78 -2.10 -5.68
CA LYS A 100 -7.53 -1.74 -5.00
C LYS A 100 -6.52 -2.89 -5.07
N GLN A 101 -6.95 -4.11 -4.73
CA GLN A 101 -6.07 -5.29 -4.73
C GLN A 101 -5.57 -5.64 -6.14
N GLU A 102 -6.43 -5.57 -7.17
CA GLU A 102 -6.04 -5.78 -8.56
C GLU A 102 -5.02 -4.73 -9.04
N GLU A 103 -5.22 -3.47 -8.68
CA GLU A 103 -4.30 -2.37 -8.99
C GLU A 103 -2.95 -2.54 -8.30
N GLU A 104 -2.94 -2.93 -7.04
CA GLU A 104 -1.72 -3.20 -6.27
C GLU A 104 -0.93 -4.38 -6.85
N MET A 105 -1.59 -5.46 -7.27
CA MET A 105 -0.94 -6.58 -7.95
C MET A 105 -0.25 -6.15 -9.25
N LYS A 106 -0.92 -5.33 -10.06
CA LYS A 106 -0.33 -4.78 -11.30
C LYS A 106 0.90 -3.94 -10.99
N PHE A 107 0.79 -3.05 -10.01
CA PHE A 107 1.89 -2.18 -9.60
C PHE A 107 3.05 -2.99 -9.01
N PHE A 108 2.78 -3.95 -8.15
CA PHE A 108 3.82 -4.85 -7.61
C PHE A 108 4.57 -5.58 -8.72
N SER A 109 3.85 -6.15 -9.68
CA SER A 109 4.43 -6.83 -10.84
C SER A 109 5.29 -5.90 -11.70
N PHE A 110 4.85 -4.64 -11.86
CA PHE A 110 5.63 -3.61 -12.55
C PHE A 110 6.93 -3.29 -11.81
N VAL A 111 6.86 -3.04 -10.51
CA VAL A 111 8.01 -2.68 -9.67
C VAL A 111 9.00 -3.83 -9.58
N LYS A 112 8.53 -5.07 -9.46
CA LYS A 112 9.40 -6.27 -9.42
C LYS A 112 10.32 -6.39 -10.63
N LYS A 113 9.91 -5.88 -11.80
CA LYS A 113 10.74 -5.84 -13.02
C LYS A 113 11.76 -4.69 -13.05
N LYS A 114 11.62 -3.71 -12.15
CA LYS A 114 12.46 -2.49 -12.09
C LYS A 114 13.55 -2.58 -11.02
N THR A 115 14.14 -3.74 -10.79
CA THR A 115 15.02 -4.12 -9.68
C THR A 115 15.91 -3.01 -9.08
N ASP A 116 16.58 -2.21 -9.91
CA ASP A 116 17.51 -1.17 -9.44
C ASP A 116 16.87 0.23 -9.32
N GLU A 117 15.62 0.39 -9.75
CA GLU A 117 14.92 1.66 -9.82
C GLU A 117 13.54 1.65 -9.17
N ALA A 118 13.15 0.55 -8.55
CA ALA A 118 11.81 0.35 -8.03
C ALA A 118 11.40 1.42 -7.00
N ASP A 119 12.33 1.85 -6.16
CA ASP A 119 12.12 2.90 -5.14
C ASP A 119 11.80 4.27 -5.75
N ARG A 120 11.93 4.40 -7.09
CA ARG A 120 11.59 5.63 -7.81
C ARG A 120 10.14 5.68 -8.26
N TYR A 121 9.39 4.60 -8.10
CA TYR A 121 8.01 4.52 -8.56
C TYR A 121 7.06 4.41 -7.40
N TYR A 122 5.92 5.06 -7.52
CA TYR A 122 4.78 4.85 -6.64
C TYR A 122 3.49 4.85 -7.45
N MET A 123 2.49 4.16 -6.95
CA MET A 123 1.16 4.19 -7.53
C MET A 123 0.28 5.18 -6.78
N VAL A 124 -0.59 5.86 -7.51
CA VAL A 124 -1.64 6.72 -6.97
C VAL A 124 -2.97 6.24 -7.49
N SER A 125 -3.92 6.02 -6.60
CA SER A 125 -5.30 5.65 -6.92
C SER A 125 -6.29 6.42 -6.04
N SER A 126 -7.57 6.33 -6.35
CA SER A 126 -8.64 6.89 -5.52
C SER A 126 -9.46 5.78 -4.90
N LEU A 127 -9.88 6.00 -3.67
CA LEU A 127 -10.81 5.18 -2.92
C LEU A 127 -11.92 6.06 -2.35
N THR A 128 -13.04 5.43 -2.01
CA THR A 128 -14.10 6.05 -1.21
C THR A 128 -14.20 5.32 0.12
N MET A 129 -13.97 6.04 1.21
CA MET A 129 -14.01 5.48 2.55
C MET A 129 -15.19 6.01 3.34
N ARG A 130 -15.79 5.16 4.18
CA ARG A 130 -16.92 5.51 5.02
C ARG A 130 -16.45 6.10 6.35
N THR A 131 -16.86 7.32 6.64
CA THR A 131 -16.60 8.00 7.91
C THR A 131 -17.36 7.35 9.07
N ARG A 132 -17.08 7.77 10.29
CA ARG A 132 -17.82 7.38 11.49
C ARG A 132 -19.30 7.77 11.42
N SER A 133 -19.63 8.92 10.80
CA SER A 133 -21.02 9.37 10.58
C SER A 133 -21.75 8.62 9.47
N GLY A 134 -21.06 7.77 8.69
CA GLY A 134 -21.59 7.04 7.55
C GLY A 134 -21.45 7.77 6.22
N GLU A 135 -20.90 9.00 6.21
CA GLU A 135 -20.64 9.75 4.99
C GLU A 135 -19.52 9.09 4.16
N LEU A 136 -19.60 9.26 2.85
CA LEU A 136 -18.57 8.80 1.93
C LEU A 136 -17.56 9.92 1.69
N ARG A 137 -16.28 9.62 1.90
CA ARG A 137 -15.17 10.55 1.72
C ARG A 137 -14.23 10.05 0.64
N PRO A 138 -13.90 10.86 -0.38
CA PRO A 138 -12.84 10.55 -1.32
C PRO A 138 -11.49 10.52 -0.59
N VAL A 139 -10.68 9.52 -0.92
CA VAL A 139 -9.35 9.30 -0.36
C VAL A 139 -8.40 9.01 -1.49
N ILE A 140 -7.24 9.67 -1.52
CA ILE A 140 -6.13 9.29 -2.37
C ILE A 140 -5.33 8.20 -1.66
N HIS A 141 -5.15 7.09 -2.34
CA HIS A 141 -4.28 6.01 -1.90
C HIS A 141 -2.97 6.08 -2.68
N LYS A 142 -1.84 6.13 -1.96
CA LYS A 142 -0.50 6.02 -2.55
C LYS A 142 0.17 4.79 -1.98
N ILE A 143 0.86 4.02 -2.83
CA ILE A 143 1.66 2.89 -2.41
C ILE A 143 3.08 2.99 -2.96
N PHE A 144 4.05 2.75 -2.09
CA PHE A 144 5.49 2.73 -2.36
C PHE A 144 6.03 1.35 -1.97
N TYR A 145 6.96 0.83 -2.76
CA TYR A 145 7.69 -0.39 -2.43
C TYR A 145 9.17 -0.09 -2.25
N PHE A 146 9.77 -0.65 -1.22
CA PHE A 146 11.18 -0.47 -0.93
C PHE A 146 11.91 -1.81 -1.01
N HIS A 147 13.02 -1.79 -1.74
CA HIS A 147 13.87 -2.95 -1.92
C HIS A 147 14.86 -3.11 -0.76
N TYR A 148 15.16 -4.38 -0.50
CA TYR A 148 16.33 -4.78 0.25
C TYR A 148 17.04 -5.87 -0.54
N GLY A 149 18.25 -5.59 -1.02
CA GLY A 149 18.89 -6.45 -2.00
C GLY A 149 18.05 -6.54 -3.28
N LYS A 150 17.71 -7.76 -3.68
CA LYS A 150 16.92 -8.04 -4.89
C LYS A 150 15.41 -8.22 -4.62
N THR A 151 15.00 -8.13 -3.35
CA THR A 151 13.61 -8.37 -2.96
C THR A 151 12.91 -7.08 -2.53
N ILE A 152 11.60 -6.99 -2.75
CA ILE A 152 10.76 -5.95 -2.18
C ILE A 152 10.48 -6.32 -0.73
N ARG A 153 11.01 -5.56 0.22
CA ARG A 153 10.94 -5.86 1.65
C ARG A 153 9.80 -5.13 2.35
N TYR A 154 9.61 -3.85 2.02
CA TYR A 154 8.62 -3.02 2.68
C TYR A 154 7.64 -2.43 1.68
N ALA A 155 6.39 -2.28 2.12
CA ALA A 155 5.37 -1.49 1.44
C ALA A 155 4.92 -0.35 2.36
N LEU A 156 4.78 0.85 1.82
CA LEU A 156 4.23 2.00 2.53
C LEU A 156 2.97 2.45 1.80
N CYS A 157 1.83 2.30 2.46
CA CYS A 157 0.53 2.78 1.99
C CYS A 157 0.15 4.07 2.72
N LEU A 158 -0.28 5.08 1.97
CA LEU A 158 -0.82 6.33 2.50
C LEU A 158 -2.28 6.47 2.07
N TYR A 159 -3.17 6.72 3.03
CA TYR A 159 -4.57 7.05 2.80
C TYR A 159 -4.77 8.52 3.15
N ILE A 160 -4.94 9.37 2.15
CA ILE A 160 -4.95 10.84 2.30
C ILE A 160 -6.34 11.35 1.94
N ALA A 161 -6.97 12.12 2.84
CA ALA A 161 -8.27 12.74 2.54
C ALA A 161 -8.17 13.66 1.31
N ALA A 162 -9.16 13.58 0.42
CA ALA A 162 -9.21 14.37 -0.80
C ALA A 162 -10.55 15.08 -0.96
N SER A 163 -10.56 16.16 -1.73
CA SER A 163 -11.78 16.89 -2.10
C SER A 163 -12.55 16.21 -3.26
N SER A 164 -11.86 15.42 -4.08
CA SER A 164 -12.42 14.69 -5.22
C SER A 164 -11.63 13.45 -5.53
N ALA A 165 -12.26 12.49 -6.20
CA ALA A 165 -11.59 11.30 -6.72
C ALA A 165 -10.73 11.64 -7.95
N LEU A 166 -9.70 10.83 -8.20
CA LEU A 166 -8.93 10.87 -9.45
C LEU A 166 -9.74 10.22 -10.56
N SER A 167 -9.51 10.66 -11.80
CA SER A 167 -10.14 10.08 -12.98
C SER A 167 -9.65 8.67 -13.29
N GLU A 168 -8.38 8.37 -12.96
CA GLU A 168 -7.74 7.07 -13.20
C GLU A 168 -6.57 6.84 -12.25
N SER A 169 -6.24 5.57 -12.02
CA SER A 169 -5.06 5.16 -11.27
C SER A 169 -3.81 5.23 -12.15
N ARG A 170 -2.69 5.67 -11.58
CA ARG A 170 -1.44 5.91 -12.33
C ARG A 170 -0.20 5.53 -11.53
N ILE A 171 0.84 5.17 -12.25
CA ILE A 171 2.20 5.02 -11.73
C ILE A 171 2.96 6.31 -12.01
N VAL A 172 3.65 6.79 -11.01
CA VAL A 172 4.44 8.03 -11.08
C VAL A 172 5.91 7.69 -10.83
N ASN A 173 6.79 8.19 -11.70
CA ASN A 173 8.22 8.19 -11.44
C ASN A 173 8.57 9.43 -10.59
N SER A 174 8.94 9.22 -9.34
CA SER A 174 9.21 10.30 -8.37
C SER A 174 10.39 11.19 -8.77
N ARG A 175 11.31 10.68 -9.61
CA ARG A 175 12.49 11.43 -10.05
C ARG A 175 12.21 12.35 -11.24
N THR A 176 11.40 11.87 -12.20
CA THR A 176 11.13 12.61 -13.46
C THR A 176 9.78 13.31 -13.44
N GLY A 177 8.87 12.90 -12.56
CA GLY A 177 7.47 13.34 -12.57
C GLY A 177 6.64 12.70 -13.69
N GLU A 178 7.21 11.75 -14.45
CA GLU A 178 6.49 11.06 -15.51
C GLU A 178 5.36 10.20 -14.92
N GLU A 179 4.17 10.31 -15.51
CA GLU A 179 2.98 9.56 -15.10
C GLU A 179 2.55 8.59 -16.21
N THR A 180 2.24 7.37 -15.82
CA THR A 180 1.69 6.34 -16.72
C THR A 180 0.38 5.81 -16.16
N ALA A 181 -0.70 5.86 -16.93
CA ALA A 181 -1.98 5.30 -16.54
C ALA A 181 -1.84 3.78 -16.29
N LEU A 182 -2.35 3.30 -15.16
CA LEU A 182 -2.21 1.90 -14.75
C LEU A 182 -2.90 0.93 -15.74
N CYS A 183 -3.97 1.38 -16.40
CA CYS A 183 -4.68 0.59 -17.43
C CYS A 183 -3.82 0.33 -18.69
N LYS A 184 -2.76 1.10 -18.93
CA LYS A 184 -1.83 0.91 -20.07
C LYS A 184 -0.72 -0.10 -19.78
N ILE A 185 -0.64 -0.62 -18.56
CA ILE A 185 0.32 -1.66 -18.20
C ILE A 185 -0.29 -3.00 -18.55
N ASP A 186 0.32 -3.67 -19.55
CA ASP A 186 -0.19 -4.92 -20.13
C ASP A 186 -0.29 -6.04 -19.09
N SER A 187 -1.44 -6.73 -19.12
CA SER A 187 -1.67 -7.95 -18.32
C SER A 187 -0.77 -9.13 -18.78
N SER A 188 -0.20 -9.07 -19.98
CA SER A 188 0.81 -10.02 -20.47
C SER A 188 2.10 -9.99 -19.63
N ASP A 189 2.32 -8.90 -18.94
CA ASP A 189 3.42 -8.74 -18.00
C ASP A 189 3.22 -9.49 -16.67
N MET A 190 2.03 -9.96 -16.35
CA MET A 190 1.73 -10.69 -15.11
C MET A 190 2.07 -12.18 -15.17
N LEU A 191 2.22 -12.76 -16.37
CA LEU A 191 2.34 -14.22 -16.56
C LEU A 191 3.75 -14.73 -16.88
N SER A 192 4.79 -13.90 -16.90
CA SER A 192 6.15 -14.34 -17.23
C SER A 192 7.03 -14.60 -16.00
N THR A 193 6.50 -15.27 -14.98
CA THR A 193 7.30 -15.90 -13.91
C THR A 193 6.99 -17.40 -13.90
N ARG A 194 7.63 -18.13 -14.81
CA ARG A 194 7.91 -19.57 -14.66
C ARG A 194 9.38 -19.75 -14.44
#